data_dce0b97aa155beced9b4424ae027e702
#
_entry.id   dce0b97aa155beced9b4424ae027e702
#
_cell.length_a   1.000
_cell.length_b   1.000
_cell.length_c   1.000
_cell.angle_alpha   90.00
_cell.angle_beta   90.00
_cell.angle_gamma   90.00
#
_symmetry.space_group_name_H-M   'P 1'
#
loop_
_entity.id
_entity.type
_entity.pdbx_description
1 polymer ?
#
loop_
_entity_poly.entity_id
_entity_poly.type
_entity_poly.pdbx_seq_one_letter_code
_entity_poly.pdbx_strand_id
1 'polypeptide(L)'
;MATDAIEEAKAAGWTESEVQSFAGYGDIAKVQSEITALESSSQAKEEAKTKAEEKIAEVTKLVGKVTAENLEASKATLKAATDAIEEAKTAGWTESEVQSFAGYGDIAKVQGEITALESSSQAKEEAKTKAEEKIAEVTKLVGKVTADNLEASKATLKAATDAIEEAKTAGWTESEVQSFAGYEDIAKVQGEITALESSSQAKEEAKTKAEEKIAEVTKLVGKVTADNLEASKVTLKAATDAIEEAKTAGWTESEVQSFAGYEDIAKVQGEITALESSLQAKEEAKTKA
;
A
#
# COMPACT_ATOMS: atom_id res chain seq x y z
N MET A 1 4.74 66.24 -41.63
CA MET A 1 4.76 66.67 -43.04
C MET A 1 3.39 67.20 -43.49
N ALA A 2 2.29 66.42 -43.55
CA ALA A 2 1.00 67.00 -43.99
C ALA A 2 0.39 67.96 -42.97
N THR A 3 0.48 67.67 -41.65
CA THR A 3 0.09 68.57 -40.58
C THR A 3 0.93 69.90 -40.61
N ASP A 4 2.21 69.78 -40.88
CA ASP A 4 3.13 70.92 -40.90
C ASP A 4 2.79 71.83 -42.05
N ALA A 5 2.46 71.25 -43.26
CA ALA A 5 2.03 72.01 -44.41
C ALA A 5 0.71 72.78 -44.18
N ILE A 6 -0.21 72.23 -43.38
CA ILE A 6 -1.44 72.88 -42.94
C ILE A 6 -1.15 74.06 -42.01
N GLU A 7 -0.29 73.87 -41.06
CA GLU A 7 0.15 74.97 -40.15
C GLU A 7 0.91 76.06 -40.85
N GLU A 8 1.76 75.69 -41.85
CA GLU A 8 2.40 76.67 -42.75
C GLU A 8 1.40 77.46 -43.59
N ALA A 9 0.36 76.79 -44.14
CA ALA A 9 -0.70 77.46 -44.88
C ALA A 9 -1.49 78.46 -44.02
N LYS A 10 -1.84 78.02 -42.76
CA LYS A 10 -2.49 78.91 -41.77
C LYS A 10 -1.59 80.13 -41.44
N ALA A 11 -0.29 79.91 -41.23
CA ALA A 11 0.66 80.98 -41.00
C ALA A 11 0.82 81.93 -42.18
N ALA A 12 0.61 81.40 -43.39
CA ALA A 12 0.57 82.24 -44.67
C ALA A 12 -0.73 82.99 -44.83
N GLY A 13 -1.71 82.92 -43.93
CA GLY A 13 -2.94 83.70 -43.95
C GLY A 13 -4.17 82.93 -44.44
N TRP A 14 -4.10 81.64 -44.77
CA TRP A 14 -5.27 80.86 -45.14
C TRP A 14 -6.16 80.61 -43.92
N THR A 15 -7.47 80.81 -44.13
CA THR A 15 -8.46 80.54 -43.06
C THR A 15 -8.65 79.03 -42.85
N GLU A 16 -9.12 78.63 -41.70
CA GLU A 16 -9.45 77.20 -41.40
C GLU A 16 -10.39 76.58 -42.40
N SER A 17 -11.41 77.36 -42.86
CA SER A 17 -12.36 76.88 -43.84
C SER A 17 -11.74 76.65 -45.22
N GLU A 18 -10.80 77.53 -45.65
CA GLU A 18 -10.08 77.38 -46.93
C GLU A 18 -9.13 76.20 -46.87
N VAL A 19 -8.42 75.99 -45.75
CA VAL A 19 -7.54 74.82 -45.52
C VAL A 19 -8.35 73.52 -45.55
N GLN A 20 -9.52 73.51 -44.95
CA GLN A 20 -10.43 72.30 -44.97
C GLN A 20 -10.93 72.01 -46.42
N SER A 21 -10.89 72.94 -47.33
CA SER A 21 -11.26 72.74 -48.74
C SER A 21 -10.15 72.13 -49.59
N PHE A 22 -8.93 72.00 -49.06
CA PHE A 22 -7.83 71.42 -49.81
C PHE A 22 -8.10 69.94 -50.10
N ALA A 23 -7.76 69.52 -51.31
CA ALA A 23 -7.92 68.16 -51.77
C ALA A 23 -7.12 67.18 -50.78
N GLY A 24 -7.80 66.22 -50.25
CA GLY A 24 -7.20 65.24 -49.28
C GLY A 24 -7.18 65.72 -47.84
N TYR A 25 -7.68 66.91 -47.45
CA TYR A 25 -7.73 67.36 -46.08
C TYR A 25 -8.48 66.39 -45.14
N GLY A 26 -9.62 65.88 -45.64
CA GLY A 26 -10.42 64.87 -44.88
C GLY A 26 -9.69 63.51 -44.64
N ASP A 27 -8.75 63.18 -45.50
CA ASP A 27 -7.99 61.96 -45.41
C ASP A 27 -6.89 62.07 -44.33
N ILE A 28 -6.42 63.30 -44.02
CA ILE A 28 -5.43 63.51 -42.92
C ILE A 28 -5.98 63.07 -41.61
N ALA A 29 -7.22 63.39 -41.24
CA ALA A 29 -7.87 63.00 -40.03
C ALA A 29 -8.03 61.48 -39.91
N LYS A 30 -8.34 60.80 -41.04
CA LYS A 30 -8.43 59.35 -41.13
C LYS A 30 -7.06 58.70 -40.85
N VAL A 31 -6.03 59.14 -41.58
CA VAL A 31 -4.66 58.64 -41.42
C VAL A 31 -4.16 58.88 -40.02
N GLN A 32 -4.43 60.04 -39.42
CA GLN A 32 -4.06 60.33 -38.02
C GLN A 32 -4.75 59.39 -37.05
N SER A 33 -6.06 59.08 -37.26
CA SER A 33 -6.80 58.16 -36.45
C SER A 33 -6.24 56.71 -36.58
N GLU A 34 -5.89 56.31 -37.82
CA GLU A 34 -5.27 54.99 -38.08
C GLU A 34 -3.88 54.86 -37.41
N ILE A 35 -3.06 55.93 -37.49
CA ILE A 35 -1.75 55.99 -36.80
C ILE A 35 -1.94 55.86 -35.31
N THR A 36 -2.83 56.62 -34.69
CA THR A 36 -3.10 56.57 -33.25
C THR A 36 -3.62 55.22 -32.81
N ALA A 37 -4.50 54.59 -33.61
CA ALA A 37 -5.00 53.24 -33.33
C ALA A 37 -3.88 52.21 -33.42
N LEU A 38 -3.00 52.32 -34.41
CA LEU A 38 -1.85 51.42 -34.57
C LEU A 38 -0.83 51.57 -33.45
N GLU A 39 -0.51 52.82 -33.05
CA GLU A 39 0.36 53.12 -31.93
C GLU A 39 -0.20 52.53 -30.60
N SER A 40 -1.50 52.75 -30.36
CA SER A 40 -2.18 52.19 -29.17
C SER A 40 -2.17 50.64 -29.15
N SER A 41 -2.42 50.04 -30.33
CA SER A 41 -2.36 48.58 -30.46
C SER A 41 -0.94 48.03 -30.23
N SER A 42 0.08 48.72 -30.80
CA SER A 42 1.49 48.36 -30.61
C SER A 42 1.90 48.49 -29.14
N GLN A 43 1.48 49.54 -28.45
CA GLN A 43 1.75 49.72 -27.03
C GLN A 43 1.09 48.61 -26.17
N ALA A 44 -0.19 48.32 -26.44
CA ALA A 44 -0.91 47.26 -25.72
C ALA A 44 -0.24 45.89 -25.93
N LYS A 45 0.26 45.61 -27.15
CA LYS A 45 1.01 44.37 -27.43
C LYS A 45 2.29 44.29 -26.63
N GLU A 46 3.09 45.34 -26.54
CA GLU A 46 4.32 45.35 -25.74
C GLU A 46 4.07 45.29 -24.22
N GLU A 47 3.03 45.95 -23.72
CA GLU A 47 2.62 45.86 -22.32
C GLU A 47 2.22 44.41 -21.95
N ALA A 48 1.45 43.73 -22.80
CA ALA A 48 1.04 42.36 -22.61
C ALA A 48 2.24 41.39 -22.63
N LYS A 49 3.24 41.62 -23.51
CA LYS A 49 4.49 40.86 -23.53
C LYS A 49 5.26 41.02 -22.20
N THR A 50 5.47 42.27 -21.78
CA THR A 50 6.21 42.57 -20.51
C THR A 50 5.54 41.86 -19.35
N LYS A 51 4.21 41.93 -19.23
CA LYS A 51 3.45 41.23 -18.19
C LYS A 51 3.65 39.70 -18.26
N ALA A 52 3.60 39.12 -19.47
CA ALA A 52 3.80 37.69 -19.65
C ALA A 52 5.22 37.26 -19.22
N GLU A 53 6.26 38.00 -19.67
CA GLU A 53 7.65 37.72 -19.33
C GLU A 53 7.90 37.86 -17.81
N GLU A 54 7.29 38.83 -17.13
CA GLU A 54 7.35 38.98 -15.67
C GLU A 54 6.75 37.74 -14.97
N LYS A 55 5.59 37.28 -15.41
CA LYS A 55 4.93 36.10 -14.85
C LYS A 55 5.68 34.80 -15.16
N ILE A 56 6.25 34.68 -16.35
CA ILE A 56 7.13 33.56 -16.70
C ILE A 56 8.38 33.55 -15.81
N ALA A 57 8.97 34.71 -15.53
CA ALA A 57 10.13 34.80 -14.62
C ALA A 57 9.80 34.36 -13.18
N GLU A 58 8.55 34.55 -12.71
CA GLU A 58 8.10 34.01 -11.44
C GLU A 58 8.06 32.46 -11.48
N VAL A 59 7.57 31.87 -12.59
CA VAL A 59 7.57 30.41 -12.80
C VAL A 59 9.00 29.85 -12.87
N THR A 60 9.91 30.55 -13.57
CA THR A 60 11.32 30.13 -13.67
C THR A 60 11.98 29.95 -12.29
N LYS A 61 11.59 30.75 -11.30
CA LYS A 61 12.10 30.63 -9.91
C LYS A 61 11.65 29.37 -9.20
N LEU A 62 10.59 28.70 -9.70
CA LEU A 62 10.02 27.49 -9.12
C LEU A 62 10.65 26.22 -9.70
N VAL A 63 11.38 26.29 -10.80
CA VAL A 63 12.01 25.11 -11.44
C VAL A 63 12.91 24.39 -10.43
N GLY A 64 12.63 23.10 -10.20
CA GLY A 64 13.34 22.26 -9.22
C GLY A 64 13.03 22.58 -7.75
N LYS A 65 11.98 23.36 -7.48
CA LYS A 65 11.62 23.79 -6.11
C LYS A 65 10.16 23.55 -5.73
N VAL A 66 9.40 22.89 -6.57
CA VAL A 66 8.02 22.53 -6.23
C VAL A 66 8.01 21.42 -5.18
N THR A 67 7.32 21.67 -4.08
CA THR A 67 7.19 20.75 -2.94
C THR A 67 5.73 20.66 -2.50
N ALA A 68 5.40 19.67 -1.66
CA ALA A 68 4.05 19.55 -1.12
C ALA A 68 3.60 20.83 -0.35
N GLU A 69 4.54 21.50 0.33
CA GLU A 69 4.27 22.69 1.13
C GLU A 69 3.92 23.92 0.27
N ASN A 70 4.50 24.01 -0.94
CA ASN A 70 4.29 25.16 -1.84
C ASN A 70 3.45 24.82 -3.07
N LEU A 71 2.88 23.62 -3.15
CA LEU A 71 2.16 23.11 -4.33
C LEU A 71 1.06 24.07 -4.82
N GLU A 72 0.18 24.51 -3.93
CA GLU A 72 -0.93 25.42 -4.30
C GLU A 72 -0.43 26.80 -4.72
N ALA A 73 0.61 27.33 -4.07
CA ALA A 73 1.24 28.59 -4.49
C ALA A 73 1.91 28.44 -5.86
N SER A 74 2.55 27.30 -6.12
CA SER A 74 3.17 27.01 -7.42
C SER A 74 2.14 26.90 -8.53
N LYS A 75 0.99 26.25 -8.30
CA LYS A 75 -0.14 26.20 -9.23
C LYS A 75 -0.68 27.60 -9.54
N ALA A 76 -0.86 28.43 -8.51
CA ALA A 76 -1.34 29.79 -8.70
C ALA A 76 -0.36 30.63 -9.54
N THR A 77 0.95 30.50 -9.29
CA THR A 77 1.99 31.17 -10.07
C THR A 77 2.00 30.70 -11.51
N LEU A 78 1.91 29.39 -11.73
CA LEU A 78 1.83 28.82 -13.09
C LEU A 78 0.58 29.28 -13.83
N LYS A 79 -0.57 29.32 -13.17
CA LYS A 79 -1.81 29.83 -13.74
C LYS A 79 -1.68 31.31 -14.12
N ALA A 80 -1.13 32.15 -13.27
CA ALA A 80 -0.93 33.56 -13.56
C ALA A 80 -0.04 33.79 -14.81
N ALA A 81 0.97 32.96 -15.01
CA ALA A 81 1.82 33.01 -16.19
C ALA A 81 1.07 32.56 -17.45
N THR A 82 0.30 31.48 -17.38
CA THR A 82 -0.51 31.01 -18.52
C THR A 82 -1.60 32.01 -18.88
N ASP A 83 -2.27 32.64 -17.92
CA ASP A 83 -3.27 33.68 -18.15
C ASP A 83 -2.62 34.89 -18.83
N ALA A 84 -1.45 35.33 -18.38
CA ALA A 84 -0.74 36.46 -19.01
C ALA A 84 -0.26 36.15 -20.46
N ILE A 85 0.09 34.90 -20.75
CA ILE A 85 0.41 34.44 -22.09
C ILE A 85 -0.84 34.53 -23.01
N GLU A 86 -1.99 34.11 -22.53
CA GLU A 86 -3.23 34.22 -23.28
C GLU A 86 -3.65 35.69 -23.51
N GLU A 87 -3.40 36.57 -22.53
CA GLU A 87 -3.56 38.02 -22.73
C GLU A 87 -2.63 38.52 -23.83
N ALA A 88 -1.37 38.09 -23.86
CA ALA A 88 -0.43 38.47 -24.92
C ALA A 88 -0.90 37.99 -26.30
N LYS A 89 -1.41 36.79 -26.43
CA LYS A 89 -2.02 36.28 -27.67
C LYS A 89 -3.22 37.13 -28.10
N THR A 90 -4.07 37.51 -27.14
CA THR A 90 -5.21 38.38 -27.37
C THR A 90 -4.78 39.78 -27.87
N ALA A 91 -3.65 40.29 -27.37
CA ALA A 91 -3.06 41.55 -27.81
C ALA A 91 -2.35 41.45 -29.16
N GLY A 92 -2.33 40.27 -29.80
CA GLY A 92 -1.85 40.06 -31.17
C GLY A 92 -0.48 39.41 -31.29
N TRP A 93 0.07 38.80 -30.22
CA TRP A 93 1.23 37.93 -30.30
C TRP A 93 0.80 36.54 -30.83
N THR A 94 1.54 36.00 -31.80
CA THR A 94 1.30 34.66 -32.31
C THR A 94 1.83 33.61 -31.34
N GLU A 95 1.35 32.37 -31.41
CA GLU A 95 1.83 31.24 -30.63
C GLU A 95 3.36 31.08 -30.71
N SER A 96 3.92 31.18 -31.94
CA SER A 96 5.37 31.06 -32.16
C SER A 96 6.17 32.18 -31.48
N GLU A 97 5.62 33.41 -31.53
CA GLU A 97 6.27 34.55 -30.87
C GLU A 97 6.24 34.41 -29.36
N VAL A 98 5.12 33.98 -28.78
CA VAL A 98 4.97 33.77 -27.34
C VAL A 98 5.94 32.66 -26.83
N GLN A 99 6.14 31.61 -27.61
CA GLN A 99 7.11 30.55 -27.29
C GLN A 99 8.56 31.05 -27.26
N SER A 100 8.84 32.21 -27.87
CA SER A 100 10.16 32.86 -27.83
C SER A 100 10.38 33.74 -26.59
N PHE A 101 9.36 33.97 -25.78
CA PHE A 101 9.50 34.76 -24.54
C PHE A 101 10.49 34.14 -23.60
N ALA A 102 11.26 34.97 -22.90
CA ALA A 102 12.30 34.51 -21.99
C ALA A 102 11.72 33.59 -20.91
N GLY A 103 12.24 32.36 -20.80
CA GLY A 103 11.83 31.37 -19.79
C GLY A 103 10.55 30.58 -20.15
N TYR A 104 9.94 30.78 -21.32
CA TYR A 104 8.70 30.07 -21.71
C TYR A 104 8.76 28.54 -21.49
N GLY A 105 9.91 27.92 -21.80
CA GLY A 105 10.10 26.49 -21.63
C GLY A 105 10.06 25.99 -20.17
N ASP A 106 10.20 26.91 -19.20
CA ASP A 106 10.15 26.56 -17.78
C ASP A 106 8.72 26.30 -17.28
N ILE A 107 7.72 26.82 -18.01
CA ILE A 107 6.29 26.53 -17.76
C ILE A 107 6.04 25.04 -17.82
N ALA A 108 6.49 24.37 -18.88
CA ALA A 108 6.32 22.93 -19.03
C ALA A 108 7.08 22.13 -17.96
N LYS A 109 8.26 22.59 -17.52
CA LYS A 109 9.03 21.95 -16.45
C LYS A 109 8.28 22.02 -15.12
N VAL A 110 7.84 23.21 -14.72
CA VAL A 110 7.09 23.41 -13.46
C VAL A 110 5.74 22.67 -13.51
N GLN A 111 5.05 22.69 -14.65
CA GLN A 111 3.83 21.89 -14.82
C GLN A 111 4.11 20.39 -14.61
N GLY A 112 5.21 19.87 -15.15
CA GLY A 112 5.63 18.49 -14.97
C GLY A 112 5.93 18.15 -13.51
N GLU A 113 6.62 19.04 -12.78
CA GLU A 113 6.92 18.88 -11.35
C GLU A 113 5.64 18.85 -10.52
N ILE A 114 4.69 19.76 -10.78
CA ILE A 114 3.37 19.79 -10.13
C ILE A 114 2.62 18.49 -10.37
N THR A 115 2.52 18.05 -11.62
CA THR A 115 1.80 16.81 -11.99
C THR A 115 2.44 15.58 -11.36
N ALA A 116 3.76 15.48 -11.33
CA ALA A 116 4.48 14.39 -10.69
C ALA A 116 4.21 14.33 -9.19
N LEU A 117 4.22 15.49 -8.53
CA LEU A 117 3.95 15.58 -7.10
C LEU A 117 2.50 15.24 -6.75
N GLU A 118 1.53 15.71 -7.54
CA GLU A 118 0.12 15.35 -7.38
C GLU A 118 -0.11 13.85 -7.55
N SER A 119 0.47 13.26 -8.59
CA SER A 119 0.37 11.83 -8.86
C SER A 119 0.99 10.99 -7.74
N SER A 120 2.14 11.42 -7.21
CA SER A 120 2.80 10.77 -6.07
C SER A 120 1.96 10.86 -4.80
N SER A 121 1.37 12.03 -4.54
CA SER A 121 0.48 12.24 -3.37
C SER A 121 -0.78 11.39 -3.47
N GLN A 122 -1.39 11.30 -4.65
CA GLN A 122 -2.56 10.47 -4.90
C GLN A 122 -2.22 8.98 -4.70
N ALA A 123 -1.11 8.50 -5.28
CA ALA A 123 -0.66 7.11 -5.11
C ALA A 123 -0.41 6.76 -3.63
N LYS A 124 0.15 7.71 -2.87
CA LYS A 124 0.35 7.55 -1.42
C LYS A 124 -0.97 7.37 -0.68
N GLU A 125 -1.98 8.20 -0.94
CA GLU A 125 -3.30 8.08 -0.31
C GLU A 125 -4.08 6.83 -0.75
N GLU A 126 -3.98 6.43 -2.01
CA GLU A 126 -4.59 5.19 -2.51
C GLU A 126 -3.98 3.97 -1.82
N ALA A 127 -2.65 3.93 -1.67
CA ALA A 127 -1.96 2.85 -0.98
C ALA A 127 -2.32 2.78 0.51
N LYS A 128 -2.49 3.93 1.20
CA LYS A 128 -3.01 3.98 2.57
C LYS A 128 -4.41 3.40 2.67
N THR A 129 -5.32 3.87 1.83
CA THR A 129 -6.72 3.39 1.82
C THR A 129 -6.77 1.88 1.65
N LYS A 130 -6.00 1.34 0.69
CA LYS A 130 -5.89 -0.11 0.47
C LYS A 130 -5.34 -0.84 1.70
N ALA A 131 -4.31 -0.29 2.36
CA ALA A 131 -3.74 -0.89 3.55
C ALA A 131 -4.76 -0.90 4.71
N GLU A 132 -5.44 0.22 4.97
CA GLU A 132 -6.47 0.32 6.02
C GLU A 132 -7.66 -0.62 5.74
N GLU A 133 -8.09 -0.79 4.49
CA GLU A 133 -9.13 -1.77 4.11
C GLU A 133 -8.68 -3.20 4.44
N LYS A 134 -7.44 -3.57 4.10
CA LYS A 134 -6.91 -4.92 4.39
C LYS A 134 -6.67 -5.14 5.88
N ILE A 135 -6.23 -4.14 6.61
CA ILE A 135 -6.12 -4.18 8.08
C ILE A 135 -7.51 -4.38 8.70
N ALA A 136 -8.54 -3.70 8.21
CA ALA A 136 -9.91 -3.88 8.71
C ALA A 136 -10.46 -5.31 8.46
N GLU A 137 -10.00 -6.01 7.41
CA GLU A 137 -10.31 -7.43 7.21
C GLU A 137 -9.63 -8.29 8.29
N VAL A 138 -8.38 -8.00 8.66
CA VAL A 138 -7.65 -8.68 9.75
C VAL A 138 -8.31 -8.41 11.10
N THR A 139 -8.72 -7.18 11.40
CA THR A 139 -9.42 -6.83 12.64
C THR A 139 -10.67 -7.69 12.88
N LYS A 140 -11.38 -8.09 11.81
CA LYS A 140 -12.56 -8.98 11.92
C LYS A 140 -12.19 -10.41 12.36
N LEU A 141 -10.93 -10.81 12.25
CA LEU A 141 -10.43 -12.13 12.61
C LEU A 141 -9.97 -12.22 14.07
N VAL A 142 -9.76 -11.09 14.74
CA VAL A 142 -9.30 -11.08 16.15
C VAL A 142 -10.23 -11.92 17.02
N GLY A 143 -9.69 -12.91 17.72
CA GLY A 143 -10.43 -13.85 18.55
C GLY A 143 -11.29 -14.86 17.79
N LYS A 144 -11.12 -15.01 16.48
CA LYS A 144 -11.94 -15.88 15.62
C LYS A 144 -11.14 -16.85 14.76
N VAL A 145 -9.83 -16.89 14.91
CA VAL A 145 -9.00 -17.83 14.15
C VAL A 145 -9.22 -19.25 14.72
N THR A 146 -9.58 -20.17 13.82
CA THR A 146 -9.86 -21.57 14.14
C THR A 146 -9.16 -22.48 13.14
N ALA A 147 -9.13 -23.79 13.40
CA ALA A 147 -8.57 -24.76 12.46
C ALA A 147 -9.27 -24.72 11.09
N ASP A 148 -10.60 -24.51 11.07
CA ASP A 148 -11.40 -24.51 9.85
C ASP A 148 -11.13 -23.28 8.95
N ASN A 149 -10.73 -22.14 9.54
CA ASN A 149 -10.46 -20.92 8.80
C ASN A 149 -8.97 -20.51 8.78
N LEU A 150 -8.08 -21.35 9.26
CA LEU A 150 -6.65 -21.05 9.43
C LEU A 150 -6.00 -20.54 8.13
N GLU A 151 -6.17 -21.28 7.03
CA GLU A 151 -5.58 -20.90 5.74
C GLU A 151 -6.18 -19.60 5.18
N ALA A 152 -7.49 -19.40 5.33
CA ALA A 152 -8.13 -18.15 4.95
C ALA A 152 -7.63 -16.97 5.81
N SER A 153 -7.43 -17.20 7.11
CA SER A 153 -6.89 -16.19 8.03
C SER A 153 -5.44 -15.81 7.68
N LYS A 154 -4.59 -16.78 7.33
CA LYS A 154 -3.23 -16.55 6.82
C LYS A 154 -3.24 -15.72 5.55
N ALA A 155 -4.12 -16.06 4.60
CA ALA A 155 -4.24 -15.31 3.34
C ALA A 155 -4.68 -13.86 3.58
N THR A 156 -5.64 -13.64 4.48
CA THR A 156 -6.09 -12.29 4.87
C THR A 156 -4.96 -11.50 5.53
N LEU A 157 -4.23 -12.11 6.47
CA LEU A 157 -3.10 -11.48 7.13
C LEU A 157 -1.99 -11.13 6.14
N LYS A 158 -1.68 -12.03 5.21
CA LYS A 158 -0.70 -11.78 4.15
C LYS A 158 -1.12 -10.60 3.26
N ALA A 159 -2.39 -10.55 2.85
CA ALA A 159 -2.90 -9.46 2.04
C ALA A 159 -2.77 -8.09 2.73
N ALA A 160 -2.97 -8.04 4.05
CA ALA A 160 -2.78 -6.82 4.82
C ALA A 160 -1.29 -6.43 4.93
N THR A 161 -0.41 -7.39 5.18
CA THR A 161 1.04 -7.12 5.23
C THR A 161 1.58 -6.68 3.87
N ASP A 162 1.14 -7.31 2.78
CA ASP A 162 1.52 -6.91 1.41
C ASP A 162 1.05 -5.46 1.12
N ALA A 163 -0.19 -5.10 1.48
CA ALA A 163 -0.71 -3.74 1.29
C ALA A 163 0.02 -2.68 2.14
N ILE A 164 0.47 -3.04 3.33
CA ILE A 164 1.33 -2.21 4.17
C ILE A 164 2.69 -1.96 3.50
N GLU A 165 3.30 -2.97 2.92
CA GLU A 165 4.57 -2.81 2.18
C GLU A 165 4.38 -1.96 0.91
N GLU A 166 3.23 -2.08 0.22
CA GLU A 166 2.87 -1.18 -0.89
C GLU A 166 2.76 0.27 -0.39
N ALA A 167 2.14 0.51 0.76
CA ALA A 167 2.05 1.85 1.35
C ALA A 167 3.44 2.43 1.68
N LYS A 168 4.35 1.64 2.24
CA LYS A 168 5.75 2.05 2.46
C LYS A 168 6.45 2.39 1.15
N THR A 169 6.25 1.59 0.11
CA THR A 169 6.80 1.84 -1.23
C THR A 169 6.25 3.13 -1.84
N ALA A 170 4.99 3.47 -1.57
CA ALA A 170 4.37 4.73 -1.97
C ALA A 170 4.84 5.95 -1.15
N GLY A 171 5.69 5.74 -0.13
CA GLY A 171 6.33 6.81 0.63
C GLY A 171 5.77 7.04 2.04
N TRP A 172 4.96 6.12 2.60
CA TRP A 172 4.63 6.12 4.02
C TRP A 172 5.81 5.57 4.83
N THR A 173 6.17 6.24 5.91
CA THR A 173 7.20 5.75 6.84
C THR A 173 6.66 4.62 7.73
N GLU A 174 7.55 3.82 8.30
CA GLU A 174 7.17 2.77 9.27
C GLU A 174 6.30 3.31 10.41
N SER A 175 6.67 4.46 10.98
CA SER A 175 5.91 5.09 12.07
C SER A 175 4.51 5.54 11.64
N GLU A 176 4.39 6.07 10.42
CA GLU A 176 3.08 6.47 9.88
C GLU A 176 2.19 5.26 9.62
N VAL A 177 2.73 4.18 9.06
CA VAL A 177 1.99 2.94 8.81
C VAL A 177 1.48 2.31 10.11
N GLN A 178 2.27 2.36 11.18
CA GLN A 178 1.87 1.88 12.51
C GLN A 178 0.71 2.68 13.11
N SER A 179 0.46 3.90 12.60
CA SER A 179 -0.69 4.72 13.00
C SER A 179 -1.99 4.42 12.23
N PHE A 180 -1.95 3.53 11.23
CA PHE A 180 -3.16 3.15 10.50
C PHE A 180 -4.15 2.42 11.42
N ALA A 181 -5.43 2.68 11.20
CA ALA A 181 -6.49 2.14 12.06
C ALA A 181 -6.46 0.60 12.10
N GLY A 182 -6.33 0.04 13.30
CA GLY A 182 -6.31 -1.41 13.52
C GLY A 182 -4.95 -2.09 13.27
N TYR A 183 -3.89 -1.35 13.03
CA TYR A 183 -2.55 -1.92 12.76
C TYR A 183 -2.10 -2.94 13.82
N GLU A 184 -2.38 -2.68 15.10
CA GLU A 184 -2.04 -3.57 16.22
C GLU A 184 -2.74 -4.94 16.15
N ASP A 185 -3.85 -5.05 15.42
CA ASP A 185 -4.59 -6.30 15.28
C ASP A 185 -3.86 -7.32 14.40
N ILE A 186 -2.96 -6.85 13.55
CA ILE A 186 -2.07 -7.70 12.75
C ILE A 186 -1.25 -8.62 13.67
N ALA A 187 -0.62 -8.05 14.69
CA ALA A 187 0.17 -8.84 15.65
C ALA A 187 -0.69 -9.81 16.48
N LYS A 188 -1.92 -9.41 16.83
CA LYS A 188 -2.86 -10.27 17.55
C LYS A 188 -3.25 -11.48 16.72
N VAL A 189 -3.70 -11.27 15.48
CA VAL A 189 -4.10 -12.37 14.57
C VAL A 189 -2.89 -13.25 14.21
N GLN A 190 -1.72 -12.67 13.98
CA GLN A 190 -0.49 -13.44 13.78
C GLN A 190 -0.20 -14.35 14.98
N GLY A 191 -0.37 -13.84 16.19
CA GLY A 191 -0.21 -14.62 17.42
C GLY A 191 -1.21 -15.78 17.53
N GLU A 192 -2.48 -15.54 17.20
CA GLU A 192 -3.53 -16.57 17.17
C GLU A 192 -3.21 -17.67 16.16
N ILE A 193 -2.80 -17.30 14.94
CA ILE A 193 -2.38 -18.24 13.90
C ILE A 193 -1.20 -19.09 14.39
N THR A 194 -0.16 -18.47 14.91
CA THR A 194 1.05 -19.16 15.39
C THR A 194 0.73 -20.11 16.55
N ALA A 195 -0.11 -19.71 17.49
CA ALA A 195 -0.53 -20.54 18.60
C ALA A 195 -1.31 -21.78 18.12
N LEU A 196 -2.21 -21.60 17.15
CA LEU A 196 -3.01 -22.68 16.58
C LEU A 196 -2.14 -23.66 15.78
N GLU A 197 -1.19 -23.17 14.98
CA GLU A 197 -0.22 -24.00 14.26
C GLU A 197 0.65 -24.82 15.22
N SER A 198 1.18 -24.19 16.26
CA SER A 198 1.99 -24.86 17.27
C SER A 198 1.20 -25.94 18.03
N SER A 199 -0.05 -25.65 18.36
CA SER A 199 -0.94 -26.62 19.00
C SER A 199 -1.25 -27.81 18.08
N SER A 200 -1.52 -27.54 16.80
CA SER A 200 -1.78 -28.59 15.79
C SER A 200 -0.55 -29.46 15.56
N GLN A 201 0.64 -28.87 15.50
CA GLN A 201 1.90 -29.61 15.37
C GLN A 201 2.15 -30.49 16.60
N ALA A 202 2.00 -29.95 17.81
CA ALA A 202 2.18 -30.71 19.05
C ALA A 202 1.20 -31.89 19.14
N LYS A 203 -0.05 -31.68 18.69
CA LYS A 203 -1.06 -32.76 18.62
C LYS A 203 -0.61 -33.88 17.69
N GLU A 204 -0.09 -33.57 16.51
CA GLU A 204 0.35 -34.56 15.52
C GLU A 204 1.64 -35.29 15.96
N GLU A 205 2.57 -34.56 16.58
CA GLU A 205 3.78 -35.16 17.16
C GLU A 205 3.44 -36.16 18.28
N ALA A 206 2.50 -35.80 19.14
CA ALA A 206 2.04 -36.68 20.22
C ALA A 206 1.35 -37.96 19.71
N LYS A 207 0.54 -37.85 18.61
CA LYS A 207 -0.03 -38.98 17.91
C LYS A 207 1.04 -39.92 17.36
N THR A 208 1.98 -39.36 16.61
CA THR A 208 3.10 -40.13 16.04
C THR A 208 3.85 -40.93 17.12
N LYS A 209 4.18 -40.27 18.23
CA LYS A 209 4.83 -40.91 19.36
C LYS A 209 3.98 -42.04 19.99
N ALA A 210 2.68 -41.81 20.14
CA ALA A 210 1.75 -42.81 20.63
C ALA A 210 1.68 -44.04 19.73
N GLU A 211 1.51 -43.83 18.42
CA GLU A 211 1.45 -44.89 17.40
C GLU A 211 2.76 -45.72 17.36
N GLU A 212 3.93 -45.05 17.46
CA GLU A 212 5.22 -45.73 17.56
C GLU A 212 5.29 -46.63 18.79
N LYS A 213 4.85 -46.17 19.96
CA LYS A 213 4.86 -46.97 21.20
C LYS A 213 3.80 -48.07 21.16
N ILE A 214 2.65 -47.85 20.58
CA ILE A 214 1.64 -48.89 20.34
C ILE A 214 2.21 -49.97 19.41
N ALA A 215 2.92 -49.62 18.35
CA ALA A 215 3.56 -50.59 17.47
C ALA A 215 4.64 -51.49 18.18
N GLU A 216 5.31 -50.95 19.19
CA GLU A 216 6.20 -51.75 20.05
C GLU A 216 5.39 -52.78 20.85
N VAL A 217 4.21 -52.40 21.40
CA VAL A 217 3.30 -53.31 22.11
C VAL A 217 2.74 -54.39 21.20
N THR A 218 2.33 -54.00 19.96
CA THR A 218 1.82 -54.97 18.95
C THR A 218 2.82 -56.11 18.68
N LYS A 219 4.12 -55.84 18.70
CA LYS A 219 5.16 -56.90 18.54
C LYS A 219 5.20 -57.93 19.70
N LEU A 220 4.61 -57.61 20.82
CA LEU A 220 4.56 -58.48 22.02
C LEU A 220 3.33 -59.40 22.04
N VAL A 221 2.32 -59.15 21.24
CA VAL A 221 1.07 -59.96 21.18
C VAL A 221 1.42 -61.41 20.95
N GLY A 222 1.01 -62.30 21.86
CA GLY A 222 1.28 -63.76 21.82
C GLY A 222 2.72 -64.13 22.12
N LYS A 223 3.56 -63.19 22.63
CA LYS A 223 5.00 -63.44 22.90
C LYS A 223 5.44 -63.10 24.35
N VAL A 224 4.50 -62.75 25.19
CA VAL A 224 4.83 -62.45 26.61
C VAL A 224 5.18 -63.76 27.34
N THR A 225 6.37 -63.82 27.92
CA THR A 225 6.94 -64.99 28.65
C THR A 225 7.52 -64.52 29.98
N ALA A 226 7.84 -65.51 30.90
CA ALA A 226 8.46 -65.17 32.19
C ALA A 226 9.80 -64.43 32.02
N ASP A 227 10.57 -64.75 30.96
CA ASP A 227 11.88 -64.16 30.71
C ASP A 227 11.80 -62.69 30.23
N ASN A 228 10.70 -62.29 29.56
CA ASN A 228 10.54 -60.90 29.05
C ASN A 228 9.42 -60.13 29.77
N LEU A 229 8.85 -60.66 30.87
CA LEU A 229 7.70 -60.05 31.57
C LEU A 229 7.94 -58.59 31.97
N GLU A 230 9.05 -58.32 32.62
CA GLU A 230 9.36 -56.95 33.06
C GLU A 230 9.62 -56.01 31.89
N ALA A 231 10.30 -56.46 30.84
CA ALA A 231 10.49 -55.68 29.63
C ALA A 231 9.13 -55.39 28.91
N SER A 232 8.23 -56.39 28.90
CA SER A 232 6.87 -56.23 28.33
C SER A 232 6.02 -55.20 29.10
N LYS A 233 6.11 -55.21 30.45
CA LYS A 233 5.47 -54.20 31.32
C LYS A 233 5.99 -52.79 31.04
N VAL A 234 7.32 -52.62 30.89
CA VAL A 234 7.94 -51.34 30.56
C VAL A 234 7.45 -50.82 29.19
N THR A 235 7.40 -51.69 28.18
CA THR A 235 6.90 -51.37 26.85
C THR A 235 5.43 -50.95 26.89
N LEU A 236 4.59 -51.72 27.59
CA LEU A 236 3.17 -51.41 27.74
C LEU A 236 2.96 -50.07 28.45
N LYS A 237 3.72 -49.81 29.52
CA LYS A 237 3.67 -48.54 30.26
C LYS A 237 4.07 -47.38 29.35
N ALA A 238 5.13 -47.50 28.57
CA ALA A 238 5.56 -46.47 27.64
C ALA A 238 4.49 -46.10 26.60
N ALA A 239 3.72 -47.10 26.10
CA ALA A 239 2.63 -46.88 25.20
C ALA A 239 1.44 -46.18 25.89
N THR A 240 1.07 -46.60 27.08
CA THR A 240 0.00 -45.95 27.86
C THR A 240 0.37 -44.51 28.25
N ASP A 241 1.61 -44.25 28.64
CA ASP A 241 2.10 -42.90 28.93
C ASP A 241 2.03 -42.00 27.67
N ALA A 242 2.44 -42.51 26.51
CA ALA A 242 2.37 -41.77 25.24
C ALA A 242 0.91 -41.49 24.77
N ILE A 243 -0.02 -42.38 25.04
CA ILE A 243 -1.45 -42.17 24.82
C ILE A 243 -1.98 -41.06 25.72
N GLU A 244 -1.60 -40.99 26.97
CA GLU A 244 -1.99 -39.92 27.90
C GLU A 244 -1.36 -38.57 27.47
N GLU A 245 -0.13 -38.56 26.96
CA GLU A 245 0.48 -37.39 26.35
C GLU A 245 -0.34 -36.94 25.14
N ALA A 246 -0.80 -37.83 24.26
CA ALA A 246 -1.66 -37.50 23.12
C ALA A 246 -3.00 -36.89 23.56
N LYS A 247 -3.63 -37.42 24.60
CA LYS A 247 -4.84 -36.82 25.19
C LYS A 247 -4.57 -35.43 25.73
N THR A 248 -3.45 -35.24 26.41
CA THR A 248 -3.02 -33.92 26.93
C THR A 248 -2.78 -32.93 25.79
N ALA A 249 -2.28 -33.39 24.64
CA ALA A 249 -2.12 -32.58 23.41
C ALA A 249 -3.43 -32.28 22.68
N GLY A 250 -4.57 -32.82 23.16
CA GLY A 250 -5.92 -32.50 22.64
C GLY A 250 -6.55 -33.58 21.80
N TRP A 251 -6.04 -34.81 21.74
CA TRP A 251 -6.76 -35.96 21.17
C TRP A 251 -7.83 -36.45 22.16
N THR A 252 -9.03 -36.68 21.67
CA THR A 252 -10.12 -37.24 22.46
C THR A 252 -9.90 -38.73 22.70
N GLU A 253 -10.54 -39.31 23.74
CA GLU A 253 -10.52 -40.74 23.99
C GLU A 253 -10.92 -41.57 22.77
N SER A 254 -11.97 -41.17 22.05
CA SER A 254 -12.43 -41.86 20.84
C SER A 254 -11.43 -41.80 19.70
N GLU A 255 -10.75 -40.66 19.55
CA GLU A 255 -9.72 -40.52 18.53
C GLU A 255 -8.50 -41.36 18.81
N VAL A 256 -8.06 -41.41 20.07
CA VAL A 256 -6.92 -42.23 20.51
C VAL A 256 -7.18 -43.71 20.29
N GLN A 257 -8.42 -44.17 20.54
CA GLN A 257 -8.83 -45.56 20.27
C GLN A 257 -8.77 -45.95 18.77
N SER A 258 -8.73 -44.93 17.87
CA SER A 258 -8.56 -45.17 16.44
C SER A 258 -7.10 -45.28 15.99
N PHE A 259 -6.13 -45.05 16.88
CA PHE A 259 -4.72 -45.19 16.54
C PHE A 259 -4.38 -46.65 16.19
N ALA A 260 -3.49 -46.79 15.18
CA ALA A 260 -3.14 -48.11 14.68
C ALA A 260 -2.62 -49.06 15.75
N GLY A 261 -3.25 -50.19 15.95
CA GLY A 261 -2.87 -51.19 16.90
C GLY A 261 -3.31 -50.91 18.35
N TYR A 262 -4.16 -49.91 18.62
CA TYR A 262 -4.62 -49.56 19.96
C TYR A 262 -5.22 -50.75 20.72
N GLU A 263 -5.97 -51.63 20.06
CA GLU A 263 -6.58 -52.84 20.65
C GLU A 263 -5.53 -53.85 21.21
N ASP A 264 -4.30 -53.82 20.72
CA ASP A 264 -3.24 -54.73 21.15
C ASP A 264 -2.74 -54.41 22.56
N ILE A 265 -2.95 -53.18 23.05
CA ILE A 265 -2.67 -52.77 24.42
C ILE A 265 -3.46 -53.65 25.39
N ALA A 266 -4.75 -53.83 25.19
CA ALA A 266 -5.61 -54.66 26.01
C ALA A 266 -5.22 -56.14 25.93
N LYS A 267 -4.83 -56.63 24.75
CA LYS A 267 -4.36 -58.03 24.55
C LYS A 267 -3.07 -58.26 25.36
N VAL A 268 -2.04 -57.45 25.21
CA VAL A 268 -0.79 -57.60 25.89
C VAL A 268 -0.94 -57.38 27.42
N GLN A 269 -1.79 -56.47 27.85
CA GLN A 269 -2.13 -56.29 29.28
C GLN A 269 -2.74 -57.57 29.85
N GLY A 270 -3.65 -58.22 29.10
CA GLY A 270 -4.28 -59.48 29.46
C GLY A 270 -3.24 -60.64 29.59
N GLU A 271 -2.31 -60.75 28.63
CA GLU A 271 -1.24 -61.75 28.64
C GLU A 271 -0.31 -61.54 29.88
N ILE A 272 0.08 -60.32 30.16
CA ILE A 272 0.90 -59.99 31.35
C ILE A 272 0.16 -60.41 32.64
N THR A 273 -1.11 -60.04 32.79
CA THR A 273 -1.91 -60.32 33.96
C THR A 273 -2.10 -61.82 34.17
N ALA A 274 -2.36 -62.56 33.11
CA ALA A 274 -2.52 -64.04 33.13
C ALA A 274 -1.21 -64.75 33.55
N LEU A 275 -0.10 -64.26 33.01
CA LEU A 275 1.23 -64.81 33.34
C LEU A 275 1.63 -64.52 34.80
N GLU A 276 1.43 -63.29 35.28
CA GLU A 276 1.66 -62.91 36.69
C GLU A 276 0.88 -63.80 37.68
N SER A 277 -0.43 -63.97 37.38
CA SER A 277 -1.30 -64.85 38.16
C SER A 277 -0.80 -66.26 38.19
N SER A 278 -0.34 -66.83 37.08
CA SER A 278 0.23 -68.14 36.93
C SER A 278 1.54 -68.30 37.70
N LEU A 279 2.42 -67.29 37.67
CA LEU A 279 3.69 -67.31 38.41
C LEU A 279 3.46 -67.20 39.91
N GLN A 280 2.53 -66.34 40.33
CA GLN A 280 2.15 -66.26 41.78
C GLN A 280 1.56 -67.58 42.29
N ALA A 281 0.64 -68.24 41.56
CA ALA A 281 0.08 -69.50 41.95
C ALA A 281 1.16 -70.61 42.10
N LYS A 282 2.16 -70.64 41.21
CA LYS A 282 3.29 -71.57 41.30
C LYS A 282 4.16 -71.31 42.54
N GLU A 283 4.41 -70.09 42.89
CA GLU A 283 5.22 -69.73 44.07
C GLU A 283 4.46 -70.05 45.35
N GLU A 284 3.15 -69.78 45.41
CA GLU A 284 2.30 -70.16 46.52
C GLU A 284 2.26 -71.69 46.76
N ALA A 285 2.15 -72.48 45.66
CA ALA A 285 2.18 -73.93 45.70
C ALA A 285 3.53 -74.46 46.23
N LYS A 286 4.64 -73.83 45.82
CA LYS A 286 5.99 -74.22 46.28
C LYS A 286 6.19 -73.89 47.75
N THR A 287 5.59 -72.83 48.28
CA THR A 287 5.68 -72.43 49.67
C THR A 287 4.86 -73.33 50.59
N LYS A 288 3.82 -73.99 50.04
CA LYS A 288 2.94 -74.95 50.79
C LYS A 288 3.41 -76.40 50.71
N ALA A 289 4.36 -76.74 49.87
CA ALA A 289 4.99 -78.07 49.75
C ALA A 289 6.24 -78.19 50.64
#